data_349c9ae62d40bc22c5c41c89b86e3adb
#
_entry.id   349c9ae62d40bc22c5c41c89b86e3adb
#
_cell.length_a   1.000
_cell.length_b   1.000
_cell.length_c   1.000
_cell.angle_alpha   90.00
_cell.angle_beta   90.00
_cell.angle_gamma   90.00
#
_symmetry.space_group_name_H-M   'P 1'
#
loop_
_entity.id
_entity.type
_entity.pdbx_description
1 polymer ?
#
loop_
_entity_poly.entity_id
_entity_poly.type
_entity_poly.pdbx_seq_one_letter_code
_entity_poly.pdbx_strand_id
1 'polypeptide(L)'
;MTRDAGKAWTQIVEKVPGVPKGTFVSEGVPARFDEGTVYVTFDGHRLNDFETWIYVSNDYGQTFRALSSNLKGEVARTLTEDLRNPDVLYLGTDTGLFLTIDRGKSWQRLKANLPNVRIDEITLHPRDNAMILATHGRALWILDHLEPIQEYAA
;
A
#
# COMPACT_ATOMS: atom_id res chain seq x y z
N MET A 1 -15.37 7.90 -5.49
CA MET A 1 -16.01 6.88 -4.63
C MET A 1 -17.50 6.83 -4.90
N THR A 2 -18.10 5.66 -4.84
CA THR A 2 -19.56 5.47 -4.93
C THR A 2 -20.06 4.74 -3.68
N ARG A 3 -21.33 4.94 -3.28
CA ARG A 3 -22.00 4.22 -2.19
C ARG A 3 -23.31 3.55 -2.63
N ASP A 4 -23.60 3.62 -3.92
CA ASP A 4 -24.86 3.19 -4.52
C ASP A 4 -24.63 2.34 -5.79
N ALA A 5 -23.61 1.50 -5.73
CA ALA A 5 -23.22 0.61 -6.83
C ALA A 5 -22.94 1.34 -8.16
N GLY A 6 -22.34 2.53 -8.09
CA GLY A 6 -21.92 3.28 -9.26
C GLY A 6 -22.94 4.23 -9.88
N LYS A 7 -24.10 4.41 -9.24
CA LYS A 7 -25.12 5.36 -9.75
C LYS A 7 -24.68 6.81 -9.55
N ALA A 8 -23.99 7.12 -8.46
CA ALA A 8 -23.39 8.42 -8.20
C ALA A 8 -21.91 8.28 -7.81
N TRP A 9 -21.09 9.23 -8.22
CA TRP A 9 -19.66 9.26 -7.94
C TRP A 9 -19.26 10.57 -7.26
N THR A 10 -18.52 10.48 -6.18
CA THR A 10 -17.93 11.62 -5.48
C THR A 10 -16.42 11.57 -5.59
N GLN A 11 -15.82 12.68 -6.03
CA GLN A 11 -14.38 12.85 -6.01
C GLN A 11 -13.91 13.07 -4.57
N ILE A 12 -12.94 12.27 -4.10
CA ILE A 12 -12.45 12.32 -2.72
C ILE A 12 -10.97 12.70 -2.63
N VAL A 13 -10.26 12.79 -3.75
CA VAL A 13 -8.82 13.11 -3.77
C VAL A 13 -8.48 14.46 -3.14
N GLU A 14 -9.36 15.44 -3.26
CA GLU A 14 -9.18 16.77 -2.67
C GLU A 14 -9.25 16.77 -1.13
N LYS A 15 -9.71 15.68 -0.53
CA LYS A 15 -9.77 15.50 0.92
C LYS A 15 -8.46 14.97 1.51
N VAL A 16 -7.53 14.53 0.65
CA VAL A 16 -6.23 14.00 1.08
C VAL A 16 -5.28 15.15 1.33
N PRO A 17 -4.83 15.36 2.58
CA PRO A 17 -4.02 16.53 2.93
C PRO A 17 -2.60 16.43 2.39
N GLY A 18 -2.03 17.55 1.93
CA GLY A 18 -0.62 17.70 1.61
C GLY A 18 -0.19 17.18 0.24
N VAL A 19 -0.95 16.33 -0.41
CA VAL A 19 -0.61 15.82 -1.74
C VAL A 19 -0.73 16.93 -2.79
N PRO A 20 0.32 17.21 -3.59
CA PRO A 20 0.25 18.21 -4.64
C PRO A 20 -0.85 17.92 -5.66
N LYS A 21 -1.52 18.98 -6.13
CA LYS A 21 -2.57 18.86 -7.14
C LYS A 21 -2.02 18.22 -8.42
N GLY A 22 -2.70 17.21 -8.93
CA GLY A 22 -2.31 16.50 -10.15
C GLY A 22 -1.37 15.32 -9.92
N THR A 23 -1.01 15.02 -8.66
CA THR A 23 -0.26 13.81 -8.33
C THR A 23 -1.08 12.57 -8.71
N PHE A 24 -0.43 11.62 -9.35
CA PHE A 24 -1.05 10.40 -9.83
C PHE A 24 -1.43 9.49 -8.64
N VAL A 25 -2.67 9.03 -8.60
CA VAL A 25 -3.09 7.98 -7.66
C VAL A 25 -2.52 6.66 -8.15
N SER A 26 -1.54 6.12 -7.47
CA SER A 26 -0.91 4.86 -7.87
C SER A 26 -1.80 3.67 -7.55
N GLU A 27 -2.47 3.69 -6.39
CA GLU A 27 -3.40 2.62 -6.02
C GLU A 27 -4.45 3.09 -5.01
N GLY A 28 -5.59 2.40 -4.98
CA GLY A 28 -6.63 2.55 -3.98
C GLY A 28 -7.17 1.18 -3.57
N VAL A 29 -6.95 0.79 -2.32
CA VAL A 29 -7.24 -0.56 -1.81
C VAL A 29 -8.29 -0.49 -0.71
N PRO A 30 -9.46 -1.09 -0.88
CA PRO A 30 -10.40 -1.26 0.22
C PRO A 30 -9.81 -2.25 1.23
N ALA A 31 -9.92 -1.94 2.52
CA ALA A 31 -9.51 -2.86 3.56
C ALA A 31 -10.38 -4.12 3.56
N ARG A 32 -9.77 -5.24 3.88
CA ARG A 32 -10.43 -6.54 3.93
C ARG A 32 -11.22 -6.73 5.22
N PHE A 33 -10.70 -6.18 6.32
CA PHE A 33 -11.22 -6.43 7.68
C PHE A 33 -12.12 -5.31 8.20
N ASP A 34 -12.18 -4.17 7.50
CA ASP A 34 -12.98 -3.02 7.92
C ASP A 34 -13.62 -2.36 6.69
N GLU A 35 -14.94 -2.43 6.61
CA GLU A 35 -15.75 -1.93 5.48
C GLU A 35 -15.60 -0.42 5.24
N GLY A 36 -15.36 0.36 6.30
CA GLY A 36 -15.17 1.82 6.21
C GLY A 36 -13.78 2.24 5.81
N THR A 37 -12.83 1.32 5.77
CA THR A 37 -11.41 1.62 5.58
C THR A 37 -10.97 1.48 4.13
N VAL A 38 -10.20 2.48 3.65
CA VAL A 38 -9.52 2.47 2.35
C VAL A 38 -8.11 3.03 2.49
N TYR A 39 -7.17 2.36 1.87
CA TYR A 39 -5.78 2.81 1.71
C TYR A 39 -5.62 3.44 0.33
N VAL A 40 -4.83 4.51 0.25
CA VAL A 40 -4.54 5.20 -1.01
C VAL A 40 -3.07 5.56 -1.07
N THR A 41 -2.44 5.26 -2.20
CA THR A 41 -1.06 5.64 -2.49
C THR A 41 -1.00 6.59 -3.67
N PHE A 42 0.02 7.47 -3.68
CA PHE A 42 0.24 8.41 -4.76
C PHE A 42 1.69 8.36 -5.22
N ASP A 43 1.86 8.60 -6.50
CA ASP A 43 3.14 8.66 -7.19
C ASP A 43 3.36 10.05 -7.76
N GLY A 44 4.29 10.79 -7.17
CA GLY A 44 4.65 12.16 -7.55
C GLY A 44 5.83 12.25 -8.52
N HIS A 45 6.47 11.14 -8.91
CA HIS A 45 7.72 11.19 -9.67
C HIS A 45 7.63 11.99 -10.98
N ARG A 46 6.47 11.99 -11.64
CA ARG A 46 6.22 12.78 -12.86
C ARG A 46 6.20 14.29 -12.61
N LEU A 47 6.00 14.69 -11.36
CA LEU A 47 6.05 16.08 -10.90
C LEU A 47 7.37 16.43 -10.21
N ASN A 48 8.38 15.54 -10.32
CA ASN A 48 9.66 15.63 -9.62
C ASN A 48 9.49 15.67 -8.10
N ASP A 49 8.45 15.00 -7.61
CA ASP A 49 8.13 14.81 -6.20
C ASP A 49 8.38 13.35 -5.81
N PHE A 50 9.34 13.14 -4.92
CA PHE A 50 9.77 11.82 -4.46
C PHE A 50 9.37 11.57 -3.01
N GLU A 51 8.44 12.36 -2.48
CA GLU A 51 7.89 12.13 -1.14
C GLU A 51 7.04 10.87 -1.09
N THR A 52 6.95 10.31 0.09
CA THR A 52 6.17 9.09 0.33
C THR A 52 4.72 9.44 0.64
N TRP A 53 3.84 9.24 -0.30
CA TRP A 53 2.42 9.54 -0.19
C TRP A 53 1.59 8.27 0.03
N ILE A 54 1.28 7.95 1.29
CA ILE A 54 0.44 6.84 1.70
C ILE A 54 -0.57 7.34 2.71
N TYR A 55 -1.84 7.03 2.49
CA TYR A 55 -2.93 7.48 3.35
C TYR A 55 -3.92 6.37 3.66
N VAL A 56 -4.59 6.50 4.79
CA VAL A 56 -5.74 5.70 5.17
C VAL A 56 -6.92 6.59 5.53
N SER A 57 -8.09 6.16 5.12
CA SER A 57 -9.38 6.64 5.62
C SER A 57 -10.07 5.50 6.32
N ASN A 58 -10.69 5.77 7.48
CA ASN A 58 -11.51 4.81 8.22
C ASN A 58 -12.99 5.22 8.26
N ASP A 59 -13.39 6.16 7.41
CA ASP A 59 -14.71 6.78 7.41
C ASP A 59 -15.29 6.91 5.99
N TYR A 60 -15.04 5.90 5.16
CA TYR A 60 -15.50 5.87 3.77
C TYR A 60 -14.97 7.05 2.94
N GLY A 61 -13.70 7.45 3.14
CA GLY A 61 -13.05 8.51 2.37
C GLY A 61 -13.52 9.93 2.74
N GLN A 62 -14.03 10.15 3.93
CA GLN A 62 -14.39 11.50 4.38
C GLN A 62 -13.19 12.26 4.93
N THR A 63 -12.33 11.57 5.69
CA THR A 63 -11.06 12.09 6.18
C THR A 63 -9.91 11.13 5.87
N PHE A 64 -8.70 11.67 5.76
CA PHE A 64 -7.49 10.88 5.45
C PHE A 64 -6.37 11.22 6.43
N ARG A 65 -5.66 10.17 6.85
CA ARG A 65 -4.47 10.25 7.71
C ARG A 65 -3.28 9.66 6.98
N ALA A 66 -2.14 10.36 7.02
CA ALA A 66 -0.90 9.85 6.45
C ALA A 66 -0.40 8.59 7.18
N LEU A 67 0.14 7.65 6.44
CA LEU A 67 0.77 6.42 6.92
C LEU A 67 2.26 6.35 6.61
N SER A 68 2.85 7.40 6.04
CA SER A 68 4.26 7.38 5.62
C SER A 68 5.26 7.34 6.79
N SER A 69 4.85 7.75 7.99
CA SER A 69 5.60 7.72 9.26
C SER A 69 7.13 7.85 9.10
N ASN A 70 7.88 6.75 9.21
CA ASN A 70 9.35 6.70 9.09
C ASN A 70 9.86 6.50 7.65
N LEU A 71 8.99 6.38 6.65
CA LEU A 71 9.38 6.33 5.24
C LEU A 71 9.66 7.73 4.73
N LYS A 72 10.81 7.90 4.07
CA LYS A 72 11.18 9.15 3.42
C LYS A 72 11.84 8.87 2.08
N GLY A 73 11.38 9.55 1.02
CA GLY A 73 11.95 9.39 -0.32
C GLY A 73 11.66 8.03 -0.96
N GLU A 74 10.63 7.34 -0.50
CA GLU A 74 10.15 6.08 -1.05
C GLU A 74 8.86 6.32 -1.83
N VAL A 75 8.95 6.37 -3.14
CA VAL A 75 7.76 6.56 -3.98
C VAL A 75 6.88 5.33 -3.93
N ALA A 76 5.67 5.49 -3.39
CA ALA A 76 4.71 4.40 -3.21
C ALA A 76 4.10 3.98 -4.55
N ARG A 77 4.12 2.67 -4.85
CA ARG A 77 3.59 2.10 -6.10
C ARG A 77 2.33 1.29 -5.85
N THR A 78 2.41 0.36 -4.92
CA THR A 78 1.35 -0.59 -4.61
C THR A 78 1.30 -0.83 -3.11
N LEU A 79 0.11 -1.02 -2.57
CA LEU A 79 -0.10 -1.38 -1.17
C LEU A 79 -1.12 -2.51 -1.10
N THR A 80 -0.90 -3.49 -0.25
CA THR A 80 -1.89 -4.53 0.00
C THR A 80 -1.97 -4.88 1.47
N GLU A 81 -3.20 -5.14 1.95
CA GLU A 81 -3.46 -5.63 3.30
C GLU A 81 -3.28 -7.15 3.33
N ASP A 82 -2.72 -7.68 4.42
CA ASP A 82 -2.55 -9.11 4.59
C ASP A 82 -3.91 -9.86 4.56
N LEU A 83 -3.86 -11.16 4.23
CA LEU A 83 -5.08 -11.97 4.11
C LEU A 83 -5.66 -12.40 5.44
N ARG A 84 -4.85 -12.43 6.50
CA ARG A 84 -5.18 -13.04 7.80
C ARG A 84 -5.01 -12.10 8.98
N ASN A 85 -4.13 -11.10 8.88
CA ASN A 85 -3.83 -10.19 9.97
C ASN A 85 -4.04 -8.72 9.53
N PRO A 86 -5.03 -8.00 10.11
CA PRO A 86 -5.33 -6.61 9.75
C PRO A 86 -4.23 -5.61 10.16
N ASP A 87 -3.29 -6.01 11.00
CA ASP A 87 -2.20 -5.14 11.43
C ASP A 87 -1.02 -5.15 10.45
N VAL A 88 -1.05 -6.10 9.48
CA VAL A 88 0.01 -6.30 8.50
C VAL A 88 -0.38 -5.67 7.15
N LEU A 89 0.46 -4.75 6.68
CA LEU A 89 0.38 -4.19 5.33
C LEU A 89 1.72 -4.37 4.62
N TYR A 90 1.66 -4.57 3.32
CA TYR A 90 2.82 -4.64 2.44
C TYR A 90 2.80 -3.47 1.47
N LEU A 91 3.96 -2.85 1.26
CA LEU A 91 4.14 -1.69 0.40
C LEU A 91 5.25 -1.94 -0.61
N GLY A 92 4.91 -1.86 -1.88
CA GLY A 92 5.88 -1.79 -2.97
C GLY A 92 6.25 -0.35 -3.27
N THR A 93 7.55 -0.08 -3.38
CA THR A 93 8.11 1.23 -3.72
C THR A 93 9.03 1.16 -4.93
N ASP A 94 9.60 2.29 -5.33
CA ASP A 94 10.62 2.34 -6.38
C ASP A 94 11.92 1.62 -6.00
N THR A 95 12.17 1.36 -4.75
CA THR A 95 13.42 0.78 -4.27
C THR A 95 13.27 -0.64 -3.69
N GLY A 96 12.06 -1.07 -3.38
CA GLY A 96 11.84 -2.40 -2.81
C GLY A 96 10.52 -2.60 -2.10
N LEU A 97 10.51 -3.65 -1.28
CA LEU A 97 9.36 -4.08 -0.51
C LEU A 97 9.50 -3.64 0.95
N PHE A 98 8.47 -3.05 1.48
CA PHE A 98 8.33 -2.70 2.90
C PHE A 98 7.11 -3.39 3.50
N LEU A 99 7.15 -3.62 4.80
CA LEU A 99 6.03 -4.12 5.56
C LEU A 99 5.85 -3.32 6.86
N THR A 100 4.64 -3.31 7.35
CA THR A 100 4.27 -2.89 8.69
C THR A 100 3.53 -4.01 9.39
N ILE A 101 3.64 -4.08 10.71
CA ILE A 101 2.92 -5.01 11.57
C ILE A 101 2.09 -4.27 12.63
N ASP A 102 1.89 -2.98 12.43
CA ASP A 102 1.24 -2.07 13.37
C ASP A 102 0.32 -1.06 12.68
N ARG A 103 -0.26 -1.46 11.55
CA ARG A 103 -1.17 -0.64 10.70
C ARG A 103 -0.54 0.66 10.21
N GLY A 104 0.74 0.61 9.83
CA GLY A 104 1.45 1.74 9.24
C GLY A 104 1.96 2.76 10.24
N LYS A 105 2.04 2.43 11.53
CA LYS A 105 2.72 3.29 12.52
C LYS A 105 4.22 3.28 12.31
N SER A 106 4.77 2.13 11.90
CA SER A 106 6.15 1.99 11.50
C SER A 106 6.30 1.03 10.32
N TRP A 107 7.30 1.27 9.46
CA TRP A 107 7.60 0.46 8.29
C TRP A 107 9.01 -0.09 8.37
N GLN A 108 9.18 -1.34 7.94
CA GLN A 108 10.46 -2.01 7.85
C GLN A 108 10.66 -2.53 6.44
N ARG A 109 11.89 -2.42 5.94
CA ARG A 109 12.24 -2.98 4.64
C ARG A 109 12.37 -4.49 4.74
N LEU A 110 11.60 -5.21 3.94
CA LEU A 110 11.74 -6.66 3.79
C LEU A 110 12.80 -6.94 2.73
N LYS A 111 14.01 -7.27 3.18
CA LYS A 111 15.15 -7.50 2.26
C LYS A 111 15.10 -8.89 1.66
N ALA A 112 14.97 -9.93 2.48
CA ALA A 112 15.13 -11.32 2.05
C ALA A 112 16.30 -11.44 1.04
N ASN A 113 16.10 -12.11 -0.08
CA ASN A 113 17.03 -12.13 -1.21
C ASN A 113 16.61 -11.18 -2.35
N LEU A 114 15.63 -10.33 -2.12
CA LEU A 114 15.11 -9.39 -3.10
C LEU A 114 16.14 -8.27 -3.35
N PRO A 115 16.54 -8.01 -4.60
CA PRO A 115 17.42 -6.90 -4.93
C PRO A 115 16.72 -5.54 -4.72
N ASN A 116 17.48 -4.46 -4.80
CA ASN A 116 16.90 -3.14 -4.94
C ASN A 116 16.22 -3.05 -6.30
N VAL A 117 14.89 -3.07 -6.31
CA VAL A 117 14.08 -3.08 -7.51
C VAL A 117 12.73 -2.46 -7.22
N ARG A 118 12.17 -1.77 -8.19
CA ARG A 118 10.81 -1.26 -8.11
C ARG A 118 9.82 -2.41 -8.11
N ILE A 119 8.87 -2.34 -7.16
CA ILE A 119 7.75 -3.27 -7.05
C ILE A 119 6.52 -2.58 -7.63
N ASP A 120 6.03 -3.09 -8.74
CA ASP A 120 4.88 -2.53 -9.43
C ASP A 120 3.54 -3.07 -8.89
N GLU A 121 3.54 -4.33 -8.41
CA GLU A 121 2.34 -4.95 -7.84
C GLU A 121 2.67 -6.02 -6.81
N ILE A 122 1.79 -6.17 -5.82
CA ILE A 122 1.83 -7.19 -4.78
C ILE A 122 0.52 -7.96 -4.81
N THR A 123 0.58 -9.25 -5.10
CA THR A 123 -0.57 -10.15 -5.05
C THR A 123 -0.38 -11.21 -3.98
N LEU A 124 -1.35 -11.38 -3.10
CA LEU A 124 -1.34 -12.43 -2.07
C LEU A 124 -2.17 -13.63 -2.54
N HIS A 125 -1.56 -14.81 -2.54
CA HIS A 125 -2.23 -16.04 -2.93
C HIS A 125 -2.97 -16.67 -1.74
N PRO A 126 -4.33 -16.73 -1.77
CA PRO A 126 -5.11 -17.04 -0.56
C PRO A 126 -4.99 -18.50 -0.10
N ARG A 127 -4.79 -19.44 -1.03
CA ARG A 127 -4.66 -20.86 -0.69
C ARG A 127 -3.30 -21.18 -0.10
N ASP A 128 -2.24 -20.71 -0.76
CA ASP A 128 -0.87 -21.12 -0.43
C ASP A 128 -0.19 -20.13 0.54
N ASN A 129 -0.90 -19.06 0.92
CA ASN A 129 -0.40 -17.99 1.81
C ASN A 129 0.97 -17.47 1.37
N ALA A 130 1.08 -17.21 0.07
CA ALA A 130 2.30 -16.75 -0.59
C ALA A 130 2.11 -15.34 -1.13
N MET A 131 3.20 -14.59 -1.23
CA MET A 131 3.24 -13.26 -1.85
C MET A 131 3.90 -13.37 -3.22
N ILE A 132 3.26 -12.80 -4.24
CA ILE A 132 3.78 -12.69 -5.60
C ILE A 132 4.07 -11.21 -5.85
N LEU A 133 5.30 -10.89 -6.22
CA LEU A 133 5.76 -9.55 -6.51
C LEU A 133 6.02 -9.39 -8.01
N ALA A 134 5.35 -8.43 -8.64
CA ALA A 134 5.71 -7.99 -9.97
C ALA A 134 6.74 -6.86 -9.87
N THR A 135 7.91 -7.07 -10.45
CA THR A 135 9.02 -6.12 -10.40
C THR A 135 9.30 -5.47 -11.73
N HIS A 136 9.80 -4.25 -11.72
CA HIS A 136 10.18 -3.56 -12.94
C HIS A 136 11.53 -4.07 -13.48
N GLY A 137 11.47 -4.95 -14.49
CA GLY A 137 12.65 -5.45 -15.19
C GLY A 137 13.43 -6.59 -14.49
N ARG A 138 12.92 -7.12 -13.37
CA ARG A 138 13.54 -8.22 -12.61
C ARG A 138 12.62 -9.42 -12.40
N ALA A 139 11.69 -9.64 -13.34
CA ALA A 139 10.72 -10.74 -13.35
C ALA A 139 9.75 -10.76 -12.16
N LEU A 140 9.13 -11.90 -11.93
CA LEU A 140 8.26 -12.15 -10.77
C LEU A 140 9.07 -12.81 -9.67
N TRP A 141 8.78 -12.40 -8.43
CA TRP A 141 9.33 -13.00 -7.22
C TRP A 141 8.22 -13.60 -6.39
N ILE A 142 8.48 -14.73 -5.77
CA ILE A 142 7.51 -15.40 -4.91
C ILE A 142 8.17 -15.56 -3.53
N LEU A 143 7.45 -15.11 -2.50
CA LEU A 143 7.76 -15.37 -1.10
C LEU A 143 6.69 -16.32 -0.57
N ASP A 144 7.08 -17.56 -0.36
CA ASP A 144 6.22 -18.56 0.26
C ASP A 144 6.17 -18.39 1.78
N HIS A 145 5.10 -18.88 2.40
CA HIS A 145 4.95 -18.96 3.85
C HIS A 145 4.97 -17.60 4.55
N LEU A 146 3.87 -16.84 4.46
CA LEU A 146 3.71 -15.56 5.15
C LEU A 146 3.40 -15.71 6.65
N GLU A 147 3.16 -16.94 7.14
CA GLU A 147 2.83 -17.24 8.53
C GLU A 147 3.77 -16.57 9.55
N PRO A 148 5.12 -16.61 9.38
CA PRO A 148 6.00 -15.98 10.35
C PRO A 148 5.79 -14.47 10.53
N ILE A 149 5.40 -13.76 9.45
CA ILE A 149 5.08 -12.33 9.51
C ILE A 149 3.76 -12.12 10.23
N GLN A 150 2.76 -12.92 9.90
CA GLN A 150 1.41 -12.84 10.45
C GLN A 150 1.37 -13.16 11.94
N GLU A 151 2.14 -14.17 12.38
CA GLU A 151 2.25 -14.58 13.79
C GLU A 151 3.08 -13.60 14.63
N TYR A 152 4.12 -12.99 14.05
CA TYR A 152 4.92 -12.00 14.76
C TYR A 152 4.14 -10.70 15.05
N ALA A 153 3.14 -10.40 14.23
CA ALA A 153 2.28 -9.23 14.38
C ALA A 153 1.07 -9.47 15.32
N ALA A 154 0.87 -10.69 15.80
CA ALA A 154 -0.29 -11.09 16.60
C ALA A 154 -0.20 -10.69 18.10
#